data_28d1aca1ec86037510cd45c0f9aac211
#
_entry.id   28d1aca1ec86037510cd45c0f9aac211
#
_cell.length_a   1.000
_cell.length_b   1.000
_cell.length_c   1.000
_cell.angle_alpha   90.00
_cell.angle_beta   90.00
_cell.angle_gamma   90.00
#
_symmetry.space_group_name_H-M   'P 1'
#
loop_
_entity.id
_entity.type
_entity.pdbx_description
1 polymer ?
#
loop_
_entity_poly.entity_id
_entity_poly.type
_entity_poly.pdbx_seq_one_letter_code
_entity_poly.pdbx_strand_id
1 'polypeptide(L)'
;MKRMFDTRSSVGKQLLLCGGAVGHLMHLYDNRDMTFGEMKGILTKAASGKLQKVSEKLDGLNLVFTWDVSGDGLKVARAAGDIKRGGMDAESLAAKFQGRGNLSDAFNSAFKVLRGAISSLPAKTLSAVFGPQGNRWYSVEVIYTDNPNVINYDSNTIVFHGWPIMEMQDDGRVGTADDTSGADVLANQVEKMQNAVNVRGWKVQGPAVVRMKNISDKSILQNVLSEIDAAAQRAGVGDGDTMGSYIEAMLTDDVQKFGLPKNVSSMIVARVMGVLGAPSLIDIRKKADKSTHDDITRFVKNSPELLKSYVRPIEVAINDFAVELLKGLESSLIDDSDEEVVRLRGEVASAIAAIESSGDETAMATLSRQMEKLKSVENITSPVEGVVFIWKGNAYKFTGSFAS
;
A
#
# COMPACT_ATOMS: atom_id res chain seq x y z
N MET A 1 16.80 3.65 -37.21
CA MET A 1 16.95 2.26 -36.73
C MET A 1 15.71 1.99 -35.87
N LYS A 2 14.76 1.19 -36.35
CA LYS A 2 13.48 0.95 -35.66
C LYS A 2 13.71 0.19 -34.36
N ARG A 3 13.10 0.70 -33.30
CA ARG A 3 13.06 0.14 -31.93
C ARG A 3 12.53 -1.29 -31.98
N MET A 4 13.33 -2.23 -31.50
CA MET A 4 13.03 -3.65 -31.41
C MET A 4 12.88 -4.03 -29.95
N PHE A 5 11.88 -3.46 -29.27
CA PHE A 5 11.43 -3.92 -27.97
C PHE A 5 9.92 -3.72 -27.88
N ASP A 6 9.21 -4.76 -28.30
CA ASP A 6 7.81 -4.95 -27.94
C ASP A 6 7.80 -5.67 -26.58
N THR A 7 7.77 -4.90 -25.47
CA THR A 7 7.76 -5.43 -24.12
C THR A 7 6.34 -5.65 -23.60
N ARG A 8 5.38 -5.91 -24.50
CA ARG A 8 4.05 -6.34 -24.09
C ARG A 8 4.07 -7.83 -23.79
N SER A 9 4.53 -8.21 -22.64
CA SER A 9 4.03 -9.33 -21.85
C SER A 9 5.07 -9.80 -20.85
N SER A 10 4.62 -10.09 -19.68
CA SER A 10 5.17 -10.96 -18.63
C SER A 10 6.01 -10.35 -17.50
N VAL A 11 6.63 -9.17 -17.61
CA VAL A 11 7.47 -8.66 -16.51
C VAL A 11 6.64 -7.98 -15.40
N GLY A 12 5.52 -7.32 -15.75
CA GLY A 12 4.62 -6.69 -14.76
C GLY A 12 3.88 -7.68 -13.85
N LYS A 13 3.79 -8.96 -14.22
CA LYS A 13 3.11 -10.00 -13.43
C LYS A 13 4.01 -10.74 -12.44
N GLN A 14 5.31 -10.60 -12.51
CA GLN A 14 6.26 -11.38 -11.70
C GLN A 14 6.76 -10.67 -10.45
N LEU A 15 6.59 -9.34 -10.33
CA LEU A 15 6.99 -8.56 -9.16
C LEU A 15 5.97 -8.54 -8.01
N LEU A 16 4.80 -9.12 -8.19
CA LEU A 16 3.73 -9.26 -7.20
C LEU A 16 3.95 -10.37 -6.16
N LEU A 17 5.14 -10.98 -6.09
CA LEU A 17 5.34 -12.24 -5.33
C LEU A 17 6.09 -12.10 -4.01
N CYS A 18 6.42 -10.91 -3.53
CA CYS A 18 7.18 -10.76 -2.28
C CYS A 18 6.45 -9.89 -1.25
N GLY A 19 5.38 -10.42 -0.65
CA GLY A 19 4.75 -9.79 0.51
C GLY A 19 3.23 -9.97 0.55
N GLY A 20 2.74 -10.85 1.42
CA GLY A 20 1.32 -11.10 1.65
C GLY A 20 0.55 -11.67 0.44
N ALA A 21 -0.72 -12.01 0.62
CA ALA A 21 -1.57 -12.52 -0.46
C ALA A 21 -1.90 -11.45 -1.53
N VAL A 22 -1.86 -10.20 -1.15
CA VAL A 22 -2.17 -9.03 -1.99
C VAL A 22 -0.92 -8.46 -2.69
N GLY A 23 0.30 -8.90 -2.31
CA GLY A 23 1.56 -8.34 -2.78
C GLY A 23 1.97 -7.07 -2.00
N HIS A 24 3.15 -6.53 -2.31
CA HIS A 24 3.53 -5.22 -1.83
C HIS A 24 2.81 -4.13 -2.64
N LEU A 25 2.19 -3.19 -1.94
CA LEU A 25 1.70 -1.97 -2.56
C LEU A 25 2.89 -1.15 -3.07
N MET A 26 2.86 -0.81 -4.34
CA MET A 26 3.94 -0.06 -4.99
C MET A 26 3.83 1.43 -4.72
N HIS A 27 4.96 2.11 -4.58
CA HIS A 27 5.01 3.55 -4.84
C HIS A 27 5.03 3.80 -6.35
N LEU A 28 4.73 5.03 -6.78
CA LEU A 28 4.72 5.36 -8.21
C LEU A 28 6.08 5.10 -8.86
N TYR A 29 7.16 5.39 -8.13
CA TYR A 29 8.54 5.23 -8.60
C TYR A 29 9.04 3.77 -8.59
N ASP A 30 8.33 2.83 -7.96
CA ASP A 30 8.68 1.40 -8.00
C ASP A 30 8.25 0.74 -9.31
N ASN A 31 7.25 1.29 -9.97
CA ASN A 31 6.74 0.74 -11.22
C ASN A 31 7.59 1.20 -12.41
N ARG A 32 8.42 0.31 -12.91
CA ARG A 32 9.30 0.60 -14.06
C ARG A 32 8.56 0.92 -15.36
N ASP A 33 7.30 0.51 -15.49
CA ASP A 33 6.46 0.79 -16.66
C ASP A 33 5.67 2.10 -16.53
N MET A 34 5.69 2.75 -15.34
CA MET A 34 5.06 4.05 -15.09
C MET A 34 5.76 5.13 -15.91
N THR A 35 5.02 5.84 -16.77
CA THR A 35 5.57 6.99 -17.50
C THR A 35 5.64 8.23 -16.62
N PHE A 36 6.56 9.15 -16.90
CA PHE A 36 6.65 10.43 -16.20
C PHE A 36 5.36 11.24 -16.31
N GLY A 37 4.72 11.23 -17.48
CA GLY A 37 3.43 11.88 -17.69
C GLY A 37 2.31 11.26 -16.86
N GLU A 38 2.26 9.93 -16.74
CA GLU A 38 1.28 9.26 -15.85
C GLU A 38 1.52 9.60 -14.39
N MET A 39 2.77 9.55 -13.94
CA MET A 39 3.15 9.91 -12.56
C MET A 39 2.70 11.33 -12.21
N LYS A 40 3.01 12.31 -13.06
CA LYS A 40 2.58 13.71 -12.89
C LYS A 40 1.05 13.85 -12.93
N GLY A 41 0.38 13.11 -13.79
CA GLY A 41 -1.08 13.06 -13.87
C GLY A 41 -1.73 12.53 -12.59
N ILE A 42 -1.16 11.50 -11.98
CA ILE A 42 -1.62 10.94 -10.69
C ILE A 42 -1.45 11.98 -9.57
N LEU A 43 -0.28 12.59 -9.45
CA LEU A 43 0.01 13.63 -8.44
C LEU A 43 -0.94 14.82 -8.58
N THR A 44 -1.22 15.26 -9.82
CA THR A 44 -2.18 16.32 -10.09
C THR A 44 -3.60 15.97 -9.67
N LYS A 45 -4.03 14.73 -9.93
CA LYS A 45 -5.34 14.24 -9.46
C LYS A 45 -5.39 14.11 -7.95
N ALA A 46 -4.31 13.64 -7.32
CA ALA A 46 -4.20 13.56 -5.87
C ALA A 46 -4.33 14.96 -5.24
N ALA A 47 -3.54 15.92 -5.70
CA ALA A 47 -3.57 17.31 -5.21
C ALA A 47 -4.94 17.98 -5.38
N SER A 48 -5.69 17.61 -6.41
CA SER A 48 -7.04 18.15 -6.66
C SER A 48 -8.18 17.35 -6.03
N GLY A 49 -7.87 16.36 -5.19
CA GLY A 49 -8.87 15.49 -4.56
C GLY A 49 -9.65 14.61 -5.53
N LYS A 50 -9.13 14.39 -6.74
CA LYS A 50 -9.83 13.68 -7.83
C LYS A 50 -9.36 12.24 -8.05
N LEU A 51 -8.50 11.71 -7.18
CA LEU A 51 -8.22 10.27 -7.19
C LEU A 51 -9.49 9.51 -6.82
N GLN A 52 -9.74 8.43 -7.54
CA GLN A 52 -10.87 7.55 -7.29
C GLN A 52 -10.42 6.27 -6.59
N LYS A 53 -11.34 5.61 -5.87
CA LYS A 53 -11.08 4.35 -5.16
C LYS A 53 -9.87 4.49 -4.21
N VAL A 54 -9.88 5.54 -3.41
CA VAL A 54 -8.87 5.79 -2.39
C VAL A 54 -9.35 5.20 -1.07
N SER A 55 -8.51 4.41 -0.44
CA SER A 55 -8.72 3.87 0.90
C SER A 55 -7.56 4.24 1.82
N GLU A 56 -7.84 4.30 3.12
CA GLU A 56 -6.81 4.47 4.12
C GLU A 56 -5.86 3.26 4.11
N LYS A 57 -4.55 3.52 4.20
CA LYS A 57 -3.57 2.50 4.50
C LYS A 57 -3.54 2.30 6.00
N LEU A 58 -4.02 1.17 6.45
CA LEU A 58 -4.09 0.80 7.84
C LEU A 58 -2.82 0.08 8.30
N ASP A 59 -2.44 0.30 9.54
CA ASP A 59 -1.27 -0.32 10.19
C ASP A 59 -1.69 -1.53 11.02
N GLY A 60 -2.07 -2.58 10.33
CA GLY A 60 -2.52 -3.82 10.94
C GLY A 60 -1.88 -5.07 10.34
N LEU A 61 -2.56 -6.18 10.48
CA LEU A 61 -2.15 -7.47 9.95
C LEU A 61 -3.04 -7.83 8.76
N ASN A 62 -2.48 -7.80 7.56
CA ASN A 62 -3.25 -8.19 6.37
C ASN A 62 -3.65 -9.67 6.43
N LEU A 63 -4.90 -9.95 6.13
CA LEU A 63 -5.48 -11.28 5.98
C LEU A 63 -6.42 -11.27 4.78
N VAL A 64 -6.41 -12.33 3.98
CA VAL A 64 -7.43 -12.51 2.95
C VAL A 64 -8.34 -13.67 3.32
N PHE A 65 -9.58 -13.58 2.93
CA PHE A 65 -10.59 -14.58 3.28
C PHE A 65 -11.53 -14.85 2.11
N THR A 66 -12.11 -16.01 2.14
CA THR A 66 -13.24 -16.42 1.29
C THR A 66 -14.23 -17.25 2.09
N TRP A 67 -15.40 -17.48 1.52
CA TRP A 67 -16.39 -18.39 2.07
C TRP A 67 -16.66 -19.52 1.08
N ASP A 68 -16.36 -20.73 1.48
CA ASP A 68 -16.74 -21.93 0.73
C ASP A 68 -18.24 -22.19 0.96
N VAL A 69 -19.05 -21.82 -0.02
CA VAL A 69 -20.52 -21.98 0.06
C VAL A 69 -20.92 -23.44 0.07
N SER A 70 -20.16 -24.30 -0.59
CA SER A 70 -20.44 -25.75 -0.69
C SER A 70 -20.02 -26.50 0.59
N GLY A 71 -18.93 -26.06 1.21
CA GLY A 71 -18.42 -26.63 2.45
C GLY A 71 -18.87 -25.88 3.71
N ASP A 72 -19.68 -24.83 3.56
CA ASP A 72 -20.19 -23.95 4.62
C ASP A 72 -19.10 -23.49 5.60
N GLY A 73 -18.03 -22.98 5.05
CA GLY A 73 -16.86 -22.65 5.86
C GLY A 73 -16.07 -21.43 5.44
N LEU A 74 -15.62 -20.64 6.45
CA LEU A 74 -14.62 -19.60 6.28
C LEU A 74 -13.27 -20.23 5.97
N LYS A 75 -12.60 -19.72 4.94
CA LYS A 75 -11.18 -19.98 4.66
C LYS A 75 -10.42 -18.68 4.66
N VAL A 76 -9.21 -18.68 5.21
CA VAL A 76 -8.32 -17.53 5.27
C VAL A 76 -6.95 -17.84 4.67
N ALA A 77 -6.24 -16.82 4.23
CA ALA A 77 -4.90 -16.95 3.69
C ALA A 77 -4.04 -15.73 4.02
N ARG A 78 -2.73 -15.92 4.14
CA ARG A 78 -1.74 -14.84 4.36
C ARG A 78 -0.88 -14.59 3.12
N ALA A 79 -0.82 -15.55 2.22
CA ALA A 79 -0.02 -15.47 1.01
C ALA A 79 -0.72 -16.17 -0.15
N ALA A 80 -0.35 -15.83 -1.38
CA ALA A 80 -0.87 -16.48 -2.59
C ALA A 80 -0.70 -18.02 -2.56
N GLY A 81 0.35 -18.52 -1.93
CA GLY A 81 0.56 -19.95 -1.72
C GLY A 81 -0.49 -20.61 -0.82
N ASP A 82 -1.06 -19.87 0.14
CA ASP A 82 -2.16 -20.39 0.97
C ASP A 82 -3.45 -20.46 0.15
N ILE A 83 -3.73 -19.45 -0.68
CA ILE A 83 -4.88 -19.45 -1.61
C ILE A 83 -4.81 -20.64 -2.55
N LYS A 84 -3.63 -20.91 -3.15
CA LYS A 84 -3.40 -22.06 -4.04
C LYS A 84 -3.68 -23.41 -3.39
N ARG A 85 -3.54 -23.50 -2.06
CA ARG A 85 -3.85 -24.73 -1.28
C ARG A 85 -5.29 -24.77 -0.77
N GLY A 86 -6.13 -23.84 -1.19
CA GLY A 86 -7.53 -23.77 -0.76
C GLY A 86 -7.75 -23.01 0.55
N GLY A 87 -6.73 -22.31 1.05
CA GLY A 87 -6.80 -21.56 2.29
C GLY A 87 -6.69 -22.39 3.56
N MET A 88 -6.83 -21.73 4.68
CA MET A 88 -6.76 -22.32 6.02
C MET A 88 -8.12 -22.20 6.73
N ASP A 89 -8.56 -23.27 7.35
CA ASP A 89 -9.60 -23.26 8.36
C ASP A 89 -9.05 -22.87 9.74
N ALA A 90 -9.88 -22.94 10.78
CA ALA A 90 -9.47 -22.57 12.14
C ALA A 90 -8.30 -23.42 12.67
N GLU A 91 -8.29 -24.70 12.40
CA GLU A 91 -7.28 -25.64 12.90
C GLU A 91 -5.93 -25.40 12.22
N SER A 92 -5.91 -25.36 10.89
CA SER A 92 -4.70 -25.11 10.10
C SER A 92 -4.14 -23.69 10.30
N LEU A 93 -4.99 -22.69 10.54
CA LEU A 93 -4.56 -21.36 10.92
C LEU A 93 -3.88 -21.36 12.28
N ALA A 94 -4.51 -21.97 13.29
CA ALA A 94 -3.94 -22.09 14.63
C ALA A 94 -2.59 -22.83 14.62
N ALA A 95 -2.51 -23.94 13.87
CA ALA A 95 -1.27 -24.70 13.72
C ALA A 95 -0.15 -23.88 13.07
N LYS A 96 -0.46 -23.09 12.02
CA LYS A 96 0.52 -22.24 11.32
C LYS A 96 1.13 -21.17 12.21
N PHE A 97 0.36 -20.62 13.13
CA PHE A 97 0.80 -19.53 14.02
C PHE A 97 1.08 -19.97 15.44
N GLN A 98 1.05 -21.26 15.72
CA GLN A 98 1.35 -21.82 17.05
C GLN A 98 2.68 -21.30 17.59
N GLY A 99 2.68 -20.84 18.84
CA GLY A 99 3.88 -20.34 19.51
C GLY A 99 4.32 -18.92 19.12
N ARG A 100 3.51 -18.18 18.34
CA ARG A 100 3.83 -16.80 17.94
C ARG A 100 3.16 -15.71 18.80
N GLY A 101 2.77 -16.05 20.03
CA GLY A 101 2.20 -15.08 21.00
C GLY A 101 1.02 -14.28 20.42
N ASN A 102 1.02 -12.98 20.65
CA ASN A 102 -0.05 -12.06 20.24
C ASN A 102 -0.44 -12.16 18.74
N LEU A 103 0.50 -12.51 17.88
CA LEU A 103 0.20 -12.73 16.45
C LEU A 103 -0.73 -13.92 16.22
N SER A 104 -0.54 -15.02 16.98
CA SER A 104 -1.44 -16.17 16.97
C SER A 104 -2.82 -15.79 17.48
N ASP A 105 -2.89 -15.02 18.58
CA ASP A 105 -4.14 -14.60 19.18
C ASP A 105 -4.91 -13.66 18.28
N ALA A 106 -4.21 -12.72 17.61
CA ALA A 106 -4.81 -11.82 16.63
C ALA A 106 -5.50 -12.59 15.48
N PHE A 107 -4.80 -13.52 14.84
CA PHE A 107 -5.37 -14.26 13.71
C PHE A 107 -6.47 -15.24 14.13
N ASN A 108 -6.34 -15.92 15.26
CA ASN A 108 -7.36 -16.83 15.76
C ASN A 108 -8.65 -16.08 16.17
N SER A 109 -8.50 -14.90 16.77
CA SER A 109 -9.62 -14.04 17.10
C SER A 109 -10.28 -13.46 15.86
N ALA A 110 -9.49 -12.94 14.90
CA ALA A 110 -9.98 -12.45 13.64
C ALA A 110 -10.75 -13.51 12.86
N PHE A 111 -10.29 -14.76 12.85
CA PHE A 111 -11.01 -15.88 12.23
C PHE A 111 -12.41 -16.08 12.84
N LYS A 112 -12.52 -16.05 14.17
CA LYS A 112 -13.80 -16.19 14.88
C LYS A 112 -14.75 -15.04 14.56
N VAL A 113 -14.23 -13.80 14.53
CA VAL A 113 -15.01 -12.61 14.19
C VAL A 113 -15.49 -12.67 12.75
N LEU A 114 -14.61 -12.94 11.80
CA LEU A 114 -14.94 -13.09 10.38
C LEU A 114 -15.99 -14.19 10.16
N ARG A 115 -15.79 -15.34 10.79
CA ARG A 115 -16.76 -16.45 10.69
C ARG A 115 -18.15 -16.03 11.16
N GLY A 116 -18.24 -15.40 12.33
CA GLY A 116 -19.52 -14.90 12.86
C GLY A 116 -20.16 -13.86 11.93
N ALA A 117 -19.38 -12.89 11.48
CA ALA A 117 -19.83 -11.83 10.59
C ALA A 117 -20.34 -12.38 9.24
N ILE A 118 -19.54 -13.19 8.57
CA ILE A 118 -19.84 -13.69 7.22
C ILE A 118 -20.97 -14.72 7.23
N SER A 119 -21.02 -15.62 8.22
CA SER A 119 -22.12 -16.61 8.34
C SER A 119 -23.50 -15.97 8.57
N SER A 120 -23.55 -14.70 8.96
CA SER A 120 -24.81 -13.95 9.10
C SER A 120 -25.45 -13.59 7.76
N LEU A 121 -24.68 -13.66 6.68
CA LEU A 121 -25.15 -13.27 5.35
C LEU A 121 -25.99 -14.39 4.71
N PRO A 122 -27.04 -14.04 3.93
CA PRO A 122 -27.82 -15.03 3.20
C PRO A 122 -26.99 -15.83 2.20
N ALA A 123 -27.29 -17.12 2.01
CA ALA A 123 -26.59 -17.99 1.07
C ALA A 123 -26.48 -17.39 -0.35
N LYS A 124 -27.55 -16.72 -0.83
CA LYS A 124 -27.54 -16.03 -2.12
C LYS A 124 -26.47 -14.91 -2.16
N THR A 125 -26.31 -14.16 -1.07
CA THR A 125 -25.29 -13.11 -0.94
C THR A 125 -23.90 -13.73 -0.92
N LEU A 126 -23.70 -14.80 -0.14
CA LEU A 126 -22.43 -15.52 -0.08
C LEU A 126 -22.00 -16.04 -1.46
N SER A 127 -22.92 -16.66 -2.22
CA SER A 127 -22.63 -17.13 -3.58
C SER A 127 -22.31 -15.99 -4.54
N ALA A 128 -22.99 -14.86 -4.43
CA ALA A 128 -22.75 -13.69 -5.30
C ALA A 128 -21.39 -13.05 -5.00
N VAL A 129 -21.00 -12.98 -3.73
CA VAL A 129 -19.72 -12.38 -3.30
C VAL A 129 -18.56 -13.32 -3.58
N PHE A 130 -18.57 -14.51 -3.02
CA PHE A 130 -17.43 -15.41 -2.99
C PHE A 130 -17.36 -16.37 -4.18
N GLY A 131 -18.43 -16.43 -4.99
CA GLY A 131 -18.60 -17.47 -5.98
C GLY A 131 -19.09 -18.80 -5.36
N PRO A 132 -19.59 -19.74 -6.17
CA PRO A 132 -20.20 -20.99 -5.66
C PRO A 132 -19.21 -21.89 -4.91
N GLN A 133 -17.91 -21.77 -5.19
CA GLN A 133 -16.85 -22.59 -4.58
C GLN A 133 -15.90 -21.78 -3.71
N GLY A 134 -16.21 -20.50 -3.41
CA GLY A 134 -15.32 -19.65 -2.64
C GLY A 134 -14.00 -19.33 -3.35
N ASN A 135 -14.04 -19.15 -4.68
CA ASN A 135 -12.84 -18.85 -5.48
C ASN A 135 -12.42 -17.38 -5.43
N ARG A 136 -13.27 -16.48 -4.93
CA ARG A 136 -12.98 -15.06 -4.76
C ARG A 136 -12.58 -14.76 -3.33
N TRP A 137 -11.42 -14.10 -3.18
CA TRP A 137 -10.81 -13.81 -1.90
C TRP A 137 -10.74 -12.31 -1.68
N TYR A 138 -11.21 -11.88 -0.52
CA TYR A 138 -11.27 -10.47 -0.13
C TYR A 138 -10.21 -10.17 0.92
N SER A 139 -9.63 -8.98 0.87
CA SER A 139 -8.61 -8.55 1.83
C SER A 139 -9.27 -7.82 3.00
N VAL A 140 -8.72 -8.07 4.19
CA VAL A 140 -9.01 -7.32 5.41
C VAL A 140 -7.72 -6.94 6.11
N GLU A 141 -7.77 -5.83 6.83
CA GLU A 141 -6.79 -5.50 7.86
C GLU A 141 -7.31 -5.92 9.22
N VAL A 142 -6.50 -6.67 9.94
CA VAL A 142 -6.77 -7.08 11.32
C VAL A 142 -6.00 -6.15 12.24
N ILE A 143 -6.70 -5.26 12.90
CA ILE A 143 -6.18 -4.39 13.94
C ILE A 143 -6.35 -5.12 15.27
N TYR A 144 -5.24 -5.34 15.96
CA TYR A 144 -5.23 -6.03 17.24
C TYR A 144 -4.44 -5.24 18.27
N THR A 145 -5.12 -4.70 19.26
CA THR A 145 -4.57 -3.74 20.23
C THR A 145 -3.42 -4.29 21.06
N ASP A 146 -3.40 -5.60 21.32
CA ASP A 146 -2.30 -6.25 22.05
C ASP A 146 -1.08 -6.57 21.17
N ASN A 147 -1.14 -6.25 19.86
CA ASN A 147 -0.04 -6.41 18.91
C ASN A 147 0.01 -5.20 17.96
N PRO A 148 0.19 -3.97 18.49
CA PRO A 148 0.30 -2.79 17.65
C PRO A 148 1.61 -2.84 16.85
N ASN A 149 1.58 -2.31 15.61
CA ASN A 149 2.79 -2.02 14.86
C ASN A 149 3.29 -0.62 15.24
N VAL A 150 3.04 0.38 14.38
CA VAL A 150 3.44 1.78 14.60
C VAL A 150 2.29 2.59 15.24
N ILE A 151 1.04 2.26 14.84
CA ILE A 151 -0.16 2.97 15.27
C ILE A 151 -0.86 2.19 16.39
N ASN A 152 -1.17 2.87 17.49
CA ASN A 152 -2.02 2.34 18.56
C ASN A 152 -3.48 2.70 18.28
N TYR A 153 -4.30 1.67 18.09
CA TYR A 153 -5.74 1.79 17.89
C TYR A 153 -6.51 1.49 19.19
N ASP A 154 -7.70 2.05 19.34
CA ASP A 154 -8.52 1.92 20.54
C ASP A 154 -9.24 0.60 20.68
N SER A 155 -9.46 -0.09 19.57
CA SER A 155 -10.26 -1.30 19.55
C SER A 155 -9.76 -2.32 18.53
N ASN A 156 -9.97 -3.59 18.87
CA ASN A 156 -9.74 -4.67 17.91
C ASN A 156 -10.74 -4.55 16.77
N THR A 157 -10.26 -4.44 15.55
CA THR A 157 -11.12 -4.17 14.41
C THR A 157 -10.72 -5.02 13.20
N ILE A 158 -11.70 -5.53 12.48
CA ILE A 158 -11.51 -6.05 11.14
C ILE A 158 -12.03 -5.02 10.16
N VAL A 159 -11.14 -4.50 9.33
CA VAL A 159 -11.50 -3.53 8.28
C VAL A 159 -11.44 -4.21 6.93
N PHE A 160 -12.58 -4.25 6.25
CA PHE A 160 -12.64 -4.77 4.90
C PHE A 160 -11.98 -3.80 3.93
N HIS A 161 -11.11 -4.31 3.05
CA HIS A 161 -10.63 -3.56 1.90
C HIS A 161 -11.55 -3.80 0.71
N GLY A 162 -11.94 -2.73 0.01
CA GLY A 162 -12.77 -2.87 -1.20
C GLY A 162 -11.97 -3.44 -2.40
N TRP A 163 -10.64 -3.51 -2.30
CA TRP A 163 -9.75 -3.90 -3.38
C TRP A 163 -8.36 -4.29 -2.85
N PRO A 164 -7.60 -5.18 -3.54
CA PRO A 164 -8.01 -6.05 -4.66
C PRO A 164 -8.80 -7.28 -4.18
N ILE A 165 -9.63 -7.81 -5.10
CA ILE A 165 -10.24 -9.13 -4.95
C ILE A 165 -9.31 -10.11 -5.66
N MET A 166 -8.86 -11.14 -4.94
CA MET A 166 -7.98 -12.17 -5.49
C MET A 166 -8.80 -13.36 -5.99
N GLU A 167 -8.40 -13.94 -7.10
CA GLU A 167 -9.07 -15.08 -7.69
C GLU A 167 -8.07 -16.09 -8.26
N MET A 168 -8.39 -17.38 -8.14
CA MET A 168 -7.67 -18.44 -8.85
C MET A 168 -7.99 -18.35 -10.34
N GLN A 169 -6.95 -18.18 -11.14
CA GLN A 169 -7.04 -18.17 -12.59
C GLN A 169 -7.00 -19.60 -13.16
N ASP A 170 -7.49 -19.78 -14.38
CA ASP A 170 -7.53 -21.08 -15.07
C ASP A 170 -6.14 -21.74 -15.20
N ASP A 171 -5.08 -20.95 -15.22
CA ASP A 171 -3.68 -21.42 -15.28
C ASP A 171 -3.08 -21.78 -13.90
N GLY A 172 -3.91 -21.80 -12.85
CA GLY A 172 -3.49 -22.12 -11.48
C GLY A 172 -2.70 -21.00 -10.77
N ARG A 173 -2.63 -19.80 -11.35
CA ARG A 173 -2.08 -18.61 -10.68
C ARG A 173 -3.15 -17.89 -9.89
N VAL A 174 -2.73 -17.21 -8.83
CA VAL A 174 -3.57 -16.25 -8.12
C VAL A 174 -3.40 -14.91 -8.83
N GLY A 175 -4.51 -14.36 -9.29
CA GLY A 175 -4.58 -13.05 -9.93
C GLY A 175 -5.64 -12.17 -9.27
N THR A 176 -5.88 -11.00 -9.82
CA THR A 176 -6.99 -10.12 -9.44
C THR A 176 -8.21 -10.46 -10.26
N ALA A 177 -9.39 -10.49 -9.62
CA ALA A 177 -10.65 -10.67 -10.31
C ALA A 177 -11.00 -9.44 -11.16
N ASP A 178 -11.55 -9.67 -12.35
CA ASP A 178 -12.05 -8.59 -13.21
C ASP A 178 -13.39 -8.04 -12.68
N ASP A 179 -14.25 -8.90 -12.12
CA ASP A 179 -15.49 -8.50 -11.49
C ASP A 179 -15.27 -8.10 -10.03
N THR A 180 -15.46 -6.84 -9.73
CA THR A 180 -15.32 -6.25 -8.38
C THR A 180 -16.64 -5.99 -7.67
N SER A 181 -17.78 -6.34 -8.27
CA SER A 181 -19.12 -6.06 -7.73
C SER A 181 -19.37 -6.67 -6.35
N GLY A 182 -18.71 -7.80 -6.04
CA GLY A 182 -18.76 -8.43 -4.73
C GLY A 182 -18.26 -7.54 -3.58
N ALA A 183 -17.32 -6.65 -3.84
CA ALA A 183 -16.83 -5.70 -2.83
C ALA A 183 -17.92 -4.69 -2.43
N ASP A 184 -18.67 -4.18 -3.40
CA ASP A 184 -19.79 -3.26 -3.12
C ASP A 184 -20.90 -3.97 -2.36
N VAL A 185 -21.16 -5.24 -2.69
CA VAL A 185 -22.14 -6.07 -1.96
C VAL A 185 -21.71 -6.27 -0.51
N LEU A 186 -20.43 -6.59 -0.26
CA LEU A 186 -19.90 -6.71 1.11
C LEU A 186 -19.99 -5.38 1.87
N ALA A 187 -19.60 -4.28 1.24
CA ALA A 187 -19.65 -2.93 1.84
C ALA A 187 -21.09 -2.60 2.33
N ASN A 188 -22.11 -2.96 1.54
CA ASN A 188 -23.51 -2.74 1.92
C ASN A 188 -24.01 -3.69 3.04
N GLN A 189 -23.23 -4.69 3.44
CA GLN A 189 -23.59 -5.64 4.50
C GLN A 189 -22.81 -5.43 5.80
N VAL A 190 -21.90 -4.46 5.86
CA VAL A 190 -20.99 -4.26 7.00
C VAL A 190 -21.75 -4.05 8.30
N GLU A 191 -22.79 -3.23 8.32
CA GLU A 191 -23.63 -3.01 9.52
C GLU A 191 -24.26 -4.32 10.01
N LYS A 192 -24.80 -5.14 9.11
CA LYS A 192 -25.36 -6.45 9.45
C LYS A 192 -24.29 -7.38 9.99
N MET A 193 -23.11 -7.40 9.37
CA MET A 193 -21.98 -8.19 9.84
C MET A 193 -21.51 -7.75 11.22
N GLN A 194 -21.42 -6.43 11.48
CA GLN A 194 -21.07 -5.88 12.79
C GLN A 194 -22.05 -6.31 13.88
N ASN A 195 -23.36 -6.27 13.58
CA ASN A 195 -24.41 -6.70 14.52
C ASN A 195 -24.37 -8.21 14.83
N ALA A 196 -23.77 -9.01 13.96
CA ALA A 196 -23.60 -10.45 14.16
C ALA A 196 -22.29 -10.82 14.89
N VAL A 197 -21.39 -9.86 15.11
CA VAL A 197 -20.15 -10.10 15.85
C VAL A 197 -20.45 -10.36 17.32
N ASN A 198 -20.14 -11.56 17.79
CA ASN A 198 -20.34 -11.99 19.16
C ASN A 198 -19.04 -12.08 20.00
N VAL A 199 -17.94 -11.61 19.44
CA VAL A 199 -16.63 -11.58 20.11
C VAL A 199 -16.47 -10.21 20.78
N ARG A 200 -16.44 -10.22 22.10
CA ARG A 200 -16.35 -8.97 22.90
C ARG A 200 -15.10 -8.17 22.54
N GLY A 201 -15.25 -6.86 22.39
CA GLY A 201 -14.15 -5.94 22.10
C GLY A 201 -13.68 -5.93 20.65
N TRP A 202 -14.43 -6.58 19.75
CA TRP A 202 -14.15 -6.55 18.31
C TRP A 202 -15.21 -5.77 17.52
N LYS A 203 -14.73 -5.05 16.52
CA LYS A 203 -15.55 -4.35 15.53
C LYS A 203 -15.29 -4.90 14.13
N VAL A 204 -16.26 -4.70 13.23
CA VAL A 204 -16.16 -4.96 11.80
C VAL A 204 -16.53 -3.69 11.08
N GLN A 205 -15.65 -3.20 10.23
CA GLN A 205 -15.81 -1.93 9.53
C GLN A 205 -15.38 -2.07 8.05
N GLY A 206 -15.67 -1.05 7.26
CA GLY A 206 -15.18 -0.93 5.90
C GLY A 206 -16.25 -0.67 4.85
N PRO A 207 -15.82 -0.47 3.61
CA PRO A 207 -14.44 -0.21 3.26
C PRO A 207 -13.97 1.15 3.80
N ALA A 208 -12.71 1.23 4.18
CA ALA A 208 -12.08 2.46 4.65
C ALA A 208 -11.87 3.45 3.50
N VAL A 209 -12.95 4.00 2.97
CA VAL A 209 -12.93 4.95 1.83
C VAL A 209 -12.57 6.33 2.34
N VAL A 210 -11.49 6.88 1.82
CA VAL A 210 -11.03 8.24 2.13
C VAL A 210 -11.49 9.20 1.05
N ARG A 211 -12.10 10.32 1.46
CA ARG A 211 -12.34 11.46 0.57
C ARG A 211 -11.12 12.36 0.59
N MET A 212 -10.38 12.35 -0.51
CA MET A 212 -9.25 13.24 -0.69
C MET A 212 -9.72 14.70 -0.70
N LYS A 213 -9.10 15.53 0.13
CA LYS A 213 -9.29 16.98 0.08
C LYS A 213 -8.37 17.61 -0.97
N ASN A 214 -8.78 18.74 -1.52
CA ASN A 214 -7.93 19.52 -2.42
C ASN A 214 -6.80 20.17 -1.60
N ILE A 215 -5.57 20.05 -2.05
CA ILE A 215 -4.43 20.78 -1.47
C ILE A 215 -4.57 22.25 -1.84
N SER A 216 -4.70 23.12 -0.82
CA SER A 216 -4.88 24.55 -1.03
C SER A 216 -3.62 25.24 -1.54
N ASP A 217 -2.46 24.81 -1.06
CA ASP A 217 -1.17 25.35 -1.47
C ASP A 217 -0.69 24.71 -2.78
N LYS A 218 -0.84 25.47 -3.86
CA LYS A 218 -0.42 25.03 -5.20
C LYS A 218 1.09 24.83 -5.34
N SER A 219 1.89 25.45 -4.46
CA SER A 219 3.35 25.31 -4.51
C SER A 219 3.80 23.88 -4.23
N ILE A 220 3.06 23.14 -3.40
CA ILE A 220 3.34 21.74 -3.07
C ILE A 220 3.34 20.87 -4.33
N LEU A 221 2.28 20.99 -5.15
CA LEU A 221 2.21 20.27 -6.42
C LEU A 221 3.29 20.75 -7.40
N GLN A 222 3.51 22.05 -7.49
CA GLN A 222 4.53 22.62 -8.40
C GLN A 222 5.93 22.11 -8.05
N ASN A 223 6.27 22.05 -6.77
CA ASN A 223 7.58 21.56 -6.30
C ASN A 223 7.80 20.11 -6.71
N VAL A 224 6.87 19.19 -6.42
CA VAL A 224 7.04 17.78 -6.79
C VAL A 224 7.13 17.59 -8.30
N LEU A 225 6.32 18.32 -9.08
CA LEU A 225 6.38 18.25 -10.55
C LEU A 225 7.73 18.74 -11.07
N SER A 226 8.25 19.87 -10.52
CA SER A 226 9.54 20.43 -10.89
C SER A 226 10.71 19.49 -10.60
N GLU A 227 10.71 18.82 -9.43
CA GLU A 227 11.75 17.83 -9.09
C GLU A 227 11.71 16.61 -10.01
N ILE A 228 10.51 16.14 -10.36
CA ILE A 228 10.34 15.04 -11.31
C ILE A 228 10.85 15.44 -12.70
N ASP A 229 10.52 16.66 -13.16
CA ASP A 229 11.00 17.19 -14.44
C ASP A 229 12.53 17.37 -14.45
N ALA A 230 13.10 17.86 -13.36
CA ALA A 230 14.55 17.99 -13.21
C ALA A 230 15.26 16.62 -13.25
N ALA A 231 14.67 15.59 -12.63
CA ALA A 231 15.18 14.23 -12.70
C ALA A 231 15.12 13.69 -14.14
N ALA A 232 13.98 13.85 -14.82
CA ALA A 232 13.80 13.44 -16.20
C ALA A 232 14.80 14.10 -17.17
N GLN A 233 14.99 15.42 -17.02
CA GLN A 233 15.94 16.18 -17.82
C GLN A 233 17.37 15.69 -17.66
N ARG A 234 17.82 15.39 -16.42
CA ARG A 234 19.18 14.84 -16.17
C ARG A 234 19.44 13.55 -16.92
N ALA A 235 18.42 12.72 -17.09
CA ALA A 235 18.52 11.47 -17.83
C ALA A 235 18.21 11.60 -19.33
N GLY A 236 17.84 12.81 -19.80
CA GLY A 236 17.44 13.03 -21.20
C GLY A 236 16.14 12.31 -21.60
N VAL A 237 15.23 12.08 -20.63
CA VAL A 237 13.92 11.46 -20.85
C VAL A 237 12.78 12.49 -20.70
N GLY A 238 11.63 12.20 -21.27
CA GLY A 238 10.44 13.05 -21.25
C GLY A 238 9.20 12.35 -20.73
N ASP A 239 8.04 13.02 -20.80
CA ASP A 239 6.76 12.54 -20.25
C ASP A 239 6.30 11.19 -20.80
N GLY A 240 6.67 10.86 -22.04
CA GLY A 240 6.34 9.59 -22.68
C GLY A 240 7.26 8.44 -22.28
N ASP A 241 8.37 8.72 -21.63
CA ASP A 241 9.33 7.71 -21.19
C ASP A 241 8.97 7.17 -19.80
N THR A 242 9.42 5.94 -19.53
CA THR A 242 9.09 5.23 -18.30
C THR A 242 10.19 5.39 -17.23
N MET A 243 9.87 5.06 -15.99
CA MET A 243 10.86 4.92 -14.91
C MET A 243 11.95 3.90 -15.30
N GLY A 244 11.60 2.84 -16.03
CA GLY A 244 12.57 1.89 -16.57
C GLY A 244 13.54 2.54 -17.53
N SER A 245 13.05 3.36 -18.49
CA SER A 245 13.89 4.11 -19.43
C SER A 245 14.80 5.13 -18.72
N TYR A 246 14.29 5.80 -17.71
CA TYR A 246 15.06 6.70 -16.86
C TYR A 246 16.24 6.00 -16.18
N ILE A 247 15.96 4.88 -15.49
CA ILE A 247 16.99 4.09 -14.82
C ILE A 247 18.02 3.57 -15.82
N GLU A 248 17.59 3.10 -17.00
CA GLU A 248 18.46 2.61 -18.05
C GLU A 248 19.38 3.72 -18.59
N ALA A 249 18.86 4.93 -18.79
CA ALA A 249 19.64 6.07 -19.25
C ALA A 249 20.73 6.44 -18.23
N MET A 250 20.37 6.61 -16.96
CA MET A 250 21.32 6.91 -15.87
C MET A 250 22.40 5.83 -15.74
N LEU A 251 22.00 4.56 -15.81
CA LEU A 251 22.91 3.43 -15.75
C LEU A 251 23.86 3.40 -16.97
N THR A 252 23.35 3.71 -18.14
CA THR A 252 24.13 3.76 -19.37
C THR A 252 25.23 4.82 -19.29
N ASP A 253 24.89 6.01 -18.76
CA ASP A 253 25.86 7.08 -18.53
C ASP A 253 26.97 6.65 -17.57
N ASP A 254 26.64 5.99 -16.48
CA ASP A 254 27.62 5.51 -15.53
C ASP A 254 28.52 4.41 -16.11
N VAL A 255 27.95 3.48 -16.87
CA VAL A 255 28.72 2.42 -17.54
C VAL A 255 29.65 2.99 -18.63
N GLN A 256 29.27 4.06 -19.32
CA GLN A 256 30.10 4.71 -20.34
C GLN A 256 31.39 5.30 -19.74
N LYS A 257 31.38 5.73 -18.47
CA LYS A 257 32.56 6.27 -17.77
C LYS A 257 33.72 5.27 -17.66
N PHE A 258 33.43 3.97 -17.79
CA PHE A 258 34.46 2.93 -17.79
C PHE A 258 35.25 2.85 -19.12
N GLY A 259 34.83 3.57 -20.17
CA GLY A 259 35.50 3.53 -21.47
C GLY A 259 35.47 2.15 -22.16
N LEU A 260 34.52 1.28 -21.79
CA LEU A 260 34.40 -0.07 -22.31
C LEU A 260 33.86 -0.07 -23.74
N PRO A 261 34.16 -1.12 -24.54
CA PRO A 261 33.50 -1.33 -25.83
C PRO A 261 31.99 -1.33 -25.69
N LYS A 262 31.29 -0.72 -26.66
CA LYS A 262 29.84 -0.54 -26.64
C LYS A 262 29.05 -1.83 -26.35
N ASN A 263 29.50 -2.96 -26.95
CA ASN A 263 28.88 -4.26 -26.73
C ASN A 263 29.03 -4.75 -25.29
N VAL A 264 30.16 -4.49 -24.63
CA VAL A 264 30.38 -4.85 -23.22
C VAL A 264 29.53 -3.96 -22.32
N SER A 265 29.50 -2.65 -22.58
CA SER A 265 28.62 -1.70 -21.87
C SER A 265 27.16 -2.12 -21.93
N SER A 266 26.63 -2.46 -23.11
CA SER A 266 25.25 -2.95 -23.29
C SER A 266 24.98 -4.25 -22.51
N MET A 267 25.97 -5.14 -22.42
CA MET A 267 25.83 -6.39 -21.65
C MET A 267 25.73 -6.10 -20.14
N ILE A 268 26.50 -5.14 -19.64
CA ILE A 268 26.47 -4.72 -18.23
C ILE A 268 25.10 -4.10 -17.91
N VAL A 269 24.62 -3.17 -18.75
CA VAL A 269 23.32 -2.53 -18.59
C VAL A 269 22.20 -3.58 -18.57
N ALA A 270 22.15 -4.49 -19.55
CA ALA A 270 21.15 -5.54 -19.60
C ALA A 270 21.19 -6.44 -18.34
N ARG A 271 22.38 -6.76 -17.85
CA ARG A 271 22.56 -7.58 -16.63
C ARG A 271 22.03 -6.87 -15.39
N VAL A 272 22.39 -5.60 -15.19
CA VAL A 272 21.99 -4.80 -14.03
C VAL A 272 20.49 -4.51 -14.08
N MET A 273 19.92 -4.24 -15.24
CA MET A 273 18.49 -4.03 -15.44
C MET A 273 17.65 -5.31 -15.22
N GLY A 274 18.29 -6.48 -15.16
CA GLY A 274 17.60 -7.75 -15.00
C GLY A 274 16.84 -8.20 -16.24
N VAL A 275 17.32 -7.84 -17.43
CA VAL A 275 16.71 -8.24 -18.71
C VAL A 275 16.75 -9.76 -18.84
N LEU A 276 15.65 -10.37 -19.26
CA LEU A 276 15.56 -11.82 -19.44
C LEU A 276 16.60 -12.26 -20.49
N GLY A 277 17.39 -13.27 -20.15
CA GLY A 277 18.48 -13.76 -21.01
C GLY A 277 19.72 -12.87 -21.03
N ALA A 278 19.82 -11.88 -20.11
CA ALA A 278 21.02 -11.07 -19.98
C ALA A 278 22.27 -11.93 -19.72
N PRO A 279 23.42 -11.53 -20.30
CA PRO A 279 24.67 -12.29 -20.13
C PRO A 279 25.10 -12.44 -18.68
N SER A 280 25.72 -13.56 -18.36
CA SER A 280 26.32 -13.76 -17.04
C SER A 280 27.53 -12.82 -16.86
N LEU A 281 27.91 -12.57 -15.60
CA LEU A 281 29.10 -11.78 -15.29
C LEU A 281 30.37 -12.43 -15.90
N ILE A 282 30.40 -13.74 -15.98
CA ILE A 282 31.50 -14.49 -16.60
C ILE A 282 31.56 -14.18 -18.12
N ASP A 283 30.44 -14.15 -18.81
CA ASP A 283 30.39 -13.86 -20.24
C ASP A 283 30.75 -12.40 -20.56
N ILE A 284 30.35 -11.48 -19.68
CA ILE A 284 30.75 -10.07 -19.78
C ILE A 284 32.27 -9.93 -19.67
N ARG A 285 32.87 -10.56 -18.64
CA ARG A 285 34.34 -10.53 -18.40
C ARG A 285 35.13 -11.17 -19.54
N LYS A 286 34.62 -12.22 -20.19
CA LYS A 286 35.30 -12.82 -21.39
C LYS A 286 35.42 -11.86 -22.57
N LYS A 287 34.54 -10.84 -22.64
CA LYS A 287 34.54 -9.84 -23.73
C LYS A 287 35.17 -8.50 -23.35
N ALA A 288 35.56 -8.33 -22.11
CA ALA A 288 36.23 -7.16 -21.57
C ALA A 288 37.70 -7.42 -21.38
N ASP A 289 38.51 -6.35 -21.36
CA ASP A 289 39.92 -6.44 -21.00
C ASP A 289 40.11 -6.91 -19.55
N LYS A 290 41.13 -7.73 -19.31
CA LYS A 290 41.40 -8.26 -17.97
C LYS A 290 41.60 -7.19 -16.92
N SER A 291 42.16 -6.02 -17.28
CA SER A 291 42.36 -4.86 -16.40
C SER A 291 41.06 -4.29 -15.86
N THR A 292 39.92 -4.48 -16.54
CA THR A 292 38.60 -3.94 -16.15
C THR A 292 37.73 -4.94 -15.40
N HIS A 293 38.18 -6.20 -15.25
CA HIS A 293 37.34 -7.27 -14.67
C HIS A 293 36.91 -7.01 -13.24
N ASP A 294 37.77 -6.45 -12.40
CA ASP A 294 37.47 -6.18 -10.99
C ASP A 294 36.51 -5.00 -10.87
N ASP A 295 36.66 -3.98 -11.69
CA ASP A 295 35.76 -2.81 -11.72
C ASP A 295 34.38 -3.21 -12.20
N ILE A 296 34.26 -4.00 -13.28
CA ILE A 296 32.97 -4.54 -13.74
C ILE A 296 32.32 -5.38 -12.65
N THR A 297 33.07 -6.23 -11.98
CA THR A 297 32.55 -7.10 -10.92
C THR A 297 32.03 -6.25 -9.74
N ARG A 298 32.80 -5.26 -9.31
CA ARG A 298 32.43 -4.33 -8.24
C ARG A 298 31.18 -3.52 -8.60
N PHE A 299 31.14 -2.99 -9.82
CA PHE A 299 30.01 -2.23 -10.35
C PHE A 299 28.72 -3.05 -10.34
N VAL A 300 28.75 -4.26 -10.90
CA VAL A 300 27.57 -5.14 -10.95
C VAL A 300 27.14 -5.57 -9.53
N LYS A 301 28.09 -5.79 -8.61
CA LYS A 301 27.79 -6.12 -7.22
C LYS A 301 27.11 -4.97 -6.48
N ASN A 302 27.54 -3.74 -6.72
CA ASN A 302 27.04 -2.54 -6.06
C ASN A 302 25.82 -1.92 -6.78
N SER A 303 25.43 -2.47 -7.92
CA SER A 303 24.34 -1.93 -8.74
C SER A 303 22.99 -1.80 -7.99
N PRO A 304 22.60 -2.65 -7.03
CA PRO A 304 21.35 -2.43 -6.29
C PRO A 304 21.30 -1.08 -5.58
N GLU A 305 22.36 -0.68 -4.90
CA GLU A 305 22.43 0.62 -4.22
C GLU A 305 22.53 1.79 -5.22
N LEU A 306 23.21 1.57 -6.32
CA LEU A 306 23.30 2.54 -7.41
C LEU A 306 21.91 2.81 -8.02
N LEU A 307 21.13 1.77 -8.32
CA LEU A 307 19.78 1.91 -8.84
C LEU A 307 18.85 2.66 -7.87
N LYS A 308 18.97 2.40 -6.57
CA LYS A 308 18.25 3.17 -5.55
C LYS A 308 18.66 4.66 -5.58
N SER A 309 19.94 4.97 -5.73
CA SER A 309 20.41 6.36 -5.78
C SER A 309 19.86 7.13 -6.97
N TYR A 310 19.61 6.49 -8.11
CA TYR A 310 18.96 7.13 -9.26
C TYR A 310 17.51 7.51 -8.96
N VAL A 311 16.77 6.61 -8.30
CA VAL A 311 15.35 6.82 -7.98
C VAL A 311 15.16 7.80 -6.82
N ARG A 312 16.14 7.92 -5.92
CA ARG A 312 16.08 8.72 -4.69
C ARG A 312 15.52 10.14 -4.84
N PRO A 313 15.91 10.96 -5.84
CA PRO A 313 15.35 12.30 -5.99
C PRO A 313 13.83 12.31 -6.22
N ILE A 314 13.34 11.37 -7.04
CA ILE A 314 11.91 11.21 -7.34
C ILE A 314 11.17 10.66 -6.11
N GLU A 315 11.76 9.69 -5.43
CA GLU A 315 11.26 9.13 -4.17
C GLU A 315 11.05 10.21 -3.11
N VAL A 316 12.08 11.03 -2.84
CA VAL A 316 12.00 12.11 -1.87
C VAL A 316 10.89 13.11 -2.24
N ALA A 317 10.86 13.56 -3.48
CA ALA A 317 9.87 14.53 -3.93
C ALA A 317 8.42 14.00 -3.78
N ILE A 318 8.19 12.72 -4.11
CA ILE A 318 6.86 12.09 -3.96
C ILE A 318 6.51 11.86 -2.50
N ASN A 319 7.47 11.49 -1.65
CA ASN A 319 7.23 11.29 -0.22
C ASN A 319 6.92 12.62 0.48
N ASP A 320 7.64 13.70 0.17
CA ASP A 320 7.35 15.03 0.69
C ASP A 320 5.95 15.52 0.27
N PHE A 321 5.58 15.30 -1.00
CA PHE A 321 4.23 15.56 -1.48
C PHE A 321 3.19 14.72 -0.73
N ALA A 322 3.46 13.44 -0.48
CA ALA A 322 2.55 12.54 0.22
C ALA A 322 2.32 12.99 1.67
N VAL A 323 3.36 13.43 2.38
CA VAL A 323 3.24 13.99 3.74
C VAL A 323 2.26 15.17 3.74
N GLU A 324 2.40 16.11 2.80
CA GLU A 324 1.49 17.26 2.70
C GLU A 324 0.07 16.85 2.30
N LEU A 325 -0.07 15.85 1.43
CA LEU A 325 -1.36 15.30 1.03
C LEU A 325 -2.11 14.70 2.22
N LEU A 326 -1.39 14.03 3.13
CA LEU A 326 -1.96 13.30 4.26
C LEU A 326 -2.30 14.21 5.45
N LYS A 327 -1.70 15.40 5.58
CA LYS A 327 -1.95 16.34 6.68
C LYS A 327 -3.42 16.76 6.84
N GLY A 328 -4.22 16.64 5.81
CA GLY A 328 -5.64 17.04 5.82
C GLY A 328 -6.60 15.86 5.87
N LEU A 329 -6.08 14.63 6.00
CA LEU A 329 -6.91 13.43 6.04
C LEU A 329 -7.13 12.98 7.48
N GLU A 330 -8.38 12.79 7.83
CA GLU A 330 -8.80 12.14 9.09
C GLU A 330 -8.93 10.65 8.83
N SER A 331 -8.50 9.82 9.80
CA SER A 331 -8.66 8.38 9.70
C SER A 331 -10.13 8.00 9.56
N SER A 332 -10.43 7.06 8.68
CA SER A 332 -11.78 6.50 8.53
C SER A 332 -12.21 5.62 9.72
N LEU A 333 -11.27 5.30 10.60
CA LEU A 333 -11.53 4.52 11.82
C LEU A 333 -11.94 5.40 13.00
N ILE A 334 -11.83 6.72 12.85
CA ILE A 334 -12.35 7.66 13.85
C ILE A 334 -13.86 7.73 13.66
N ASP A 335 -14.55 7.24 14.64
CA ASP A 335 -15.97 7.52 14.77
C ASP A 335 -16.12 8.96 15.23
N ASP A 336 -16.58 9.88 14.33
CA ASP A 336 -16.94 11.27 14.71
C ASP A 336 -18.05 11.31 15.77
N SER A 337 -18.63 10.15 16.10
CA SER A 337 -19.60 9.94 17.16
C SER A 337 -18.96 9.57 18.50
N ASP A 338 -17.62 9.51 18.63
CA ASP A 338 -16.99 9.35 19.94
C ASP A 338 -17.32 10.59 20.79
N GLU A 339 -18.30 10.41 21.66
CA GLU A 339 -18.81 11.49 22.53
C GLU A 339 -17.70 12.16 23.31
N GLU A 340 -16.60 11.46 23.60
CA GLU A 340 -15.46 11.99 24.32
C GLU A 340 -14.61 12.93 23.45
N VAL A 341 -14.38 12.61 22.17
CA VAL A 341 -13.69 13.48 21.21
C VAL A 341 -14.50 14.74 20.97
N VAL A 342 -15.78 14.61 20.69
CA VAL A 342 -16.71 15.74 20.52
C VAL A 342 -16.76 16.62 21.77
N ARG A 343 -16.83 16.01 22.96
CA ARG A 343 -16.80 16.72 24.23
C ARG A 343 -15.48 17.48 24.44
N LEU A 344 -14.34 16.82 24.23
CA LEU A 344 -13.03 17.43 24.42
C LEU A 344 -12.79 18.58 23.44
N ARG A 345 -13.19 18.46 22.17
CA ARG A 345 -13.15 19.56 21.19
C ARG A 345 -14.03 20.72 21.62
N GLY A 346 -15.23 20.45 22.15
CA GLY A 346 -16.13 21.45 22.69
C GLY A 346 -15.55 22.16 23.93
N GLU A 347 -14.90 21.43 24.82
CA GLU A 347 -14.22 21.98 26.00
C GLU A 347 -13.01 22.85 25.64
N VAL A 348 -12.20 22.45 24.63
CA VAL A 348 -11.11 23.26 24.07
C VAL A 348 -11.63 24.53 23.44
N ALA A 349 -12.66 24.47 22.60
CA ALA A 349 -13.29 25.64 21.99
C ALA A 349 -13.84 26.60 23.04
N SER A 350 -14.48 26.09 24.09
CA SER A 350 -15.01 26.88 25.19
C SER A 350 -13.89 27.54 26.02
N ALA A 351 -12.77 26.84 26.27
CA ALA A 351 -11.62 27.39 26.97
C ALA A 351 -10.93 28.51 26.15
N ILE A 352 -10.82 28.34 24.83
CA ILE A 352 -10.30 29.38 23.92
C ILE A 352 -11.19 30.63 23.98
N ALA A 353 -12.51 30.49 23.85
CA ALA A 353 -13.45 31.59 23.94
C ALA A 353 -13.41 32.30 25.30
N ALA A 354 -13.23 31.58 26.39
CA ALA A 354 -13.07 32.15 27.73
C ALA A 354 -11.77 32.96 27.85
N ILE A 355 -10.66 32.49 27.31
CA ILE A 355 -9.37 33.22 27.27
C ILE A 355 -9.50 34.50 26.45
N GLU A 356 -10.11 34.43 25.27
CA GLU A 356 -10.31 35.57 24.38
C GLU A 356 -11.21 36.64 25.01
N SER A 357 -12.19 36.22 25.86
CA SER A 357 -13.15 37.13 26.46
C SER A 357 -12.73 37.76 27.81
N SER A 358 -11.92 37.03 28.60
CA SER A 358 -11.66 37.43 29.99
C SER A 358 -10.17 37.47 30.38
N GLY A 359 -9.27 36.87 29.59
CA GLY A 359 -7.85 36.77 29.92
C GLY A 359 -7.57 35.91 31.18
N ASP A 360 -8.45 34.99 31.49
CA ASP A 360 -8.42 34.19 32.73
C ASP A 360 -7.27 33.15 32.71
N GLU A 361 -6.32 33.27 33.65
CA GLU A 361 -5.20 32.35 33.80
C GLU A 361 -5.65 30.92 34.11
N THR A 362 -6.82 30.74 34.80
CA THR A 362 -7.38 29.40 35.06
C THR A 362 -7.91 28.75 33.78
N ALA A 363 -8.42 29.55 32.85
CA ALA A 363 -8.81 29.07 31.50
C ALA A 363 -7.60 28.60 30.68
N MET A 364 -6.41 29.23 30.81
CA MET A 364 -5.17 28.77 30.21
C MET A 364 -4.69 27.42 30.71
N ALA A 365 -4.75 27.21 32.06
CA ALA A 365 -4.41 25.91 32.65
C ALA A 365 -5.39 24.81 32.25
N THR A 366 -6.67 25.16 32.11
CA THR A 366 -7.70 24.25 31.61
C THR A 366 -7.50 23.91 30.16
N LEU A 367 -7.22 24.90 29.32
CA LEU A 367 -6.90 24.72 27.91
C LEU A 367 -5.69 23.79 27.74
N SER A 368 -4.59 24.05 28.47
CA SER A 368 -3.39 23.19 28.42
C SER A 368 -3.69 21.75 28.78
N ARG A 369 -4.50 21.53 29.84
CA ARG A 369 -4.91 20.18 30.26
C ARG A 369 -5.83 19.49 29.25
N GLN A 370 -6.76 20.23 28.66
CA GLN A 370 -7.66 19.69 27.65
C GLN A 370 -6.93 19.45 26.31
N MET A 371 -5.98 20.31 25.97
CA MET A 371 -5.10 20.07 24.81
C MET A 371 -4.18 18.86 25.00
N GLU A 372 -3.67 18.61 26.22
CA GLU A 372 -2.93 17.37 26.51
C GLU A 372 -3.82 16.14 26.42
N LYS A 373 -5.04 16.22 26.95
CA LYS A 373 -6.01 15.14 26.79
C LYS A 373 -6.43 14.95 25.34
N LEU A 374 -6.72 16.03 24.62
CA LEU A 374 -7.04 15.97 23.20
C LEU A 374 -5.86 15.43 22.39
N LYS A 375 -4.62 15.84 22.71
CA LYS A 375 -3.41 15.25 22.10
C LYS A 375 -3.24 13.78 22.45
N SER A 376 -3.60 13.35 23.65
CA SER A 376 -3.56 11.92 24.00
C SER A 376 -4.66 11.14 23.27
N VAL A 377 -5.82 11.75 23.04
CA VAL A 377 -6.91 11.20 22.25
C VAL A 377 -6.61 11.37 20.76
N GLU A 378 -6.07 12.51 20.30
CA GLU A 378 -5.60 12.73 18.94
C GLU A 378 -4.33 11.95 18.57
N ASN A 379 -3.51 11.57 19.56
CA ASN A 379 -2.47 10.56 19.35
C ASN A 379 -3.05 9.14 19.20
N ILE A 380 -4.27 8.95 19.66
CA ILE A 380 -5.09 7.78 19.37
C ILE A 380 -5.76 7.91 18.00
N THR A 381 -6.13 9.11 17.59
CA THR A 381 -6.56 9.46 16.22
C THR A 381 -5.36 9.77 15.32
N SER A 382 -4.44 8.88 15.28
CA SER A 382 -3.16 8.97 14.57
C SER A 382 -3.31 9.45 13.13
N PRO A 383 -2.37 10.24 12.63
CA PRO A 383 -2.40 10.62 11.22
C PRO A 383 -2.44 9.37 10.37
N VAL A 384 -3.26 9.40 9.34
CA VAL A 384 -3.36 8.33 8.33
C VAL A 384 -1.95 7.92 7.91
N GLU A 385 -1.57 6.65 8.12
CA GLU A 385 -0.24 6.13 7.74
C GLU A 385 0.03 6.39 6.26
N GLY A 386 -1.04 6.33 5.49
CA GLY A 386 -1.01 6.57 4.07
C GLY A 386 -2.37 6.31 3.43
N VAL A 387 -2.40 6.45 2.14
CA VAL A 387 -3.56 6.08 1.32
C VAL A 387 -3.15 5.10 0.25
N VAL A 388 -4.06 4.19 -0.07
CA VAL A 388 -3.97 3.25 -1.18
C VAL A 388 -4.99 3.66 -2.22
N PHE A 389 -4.59 3.62 -3.48
CA PHE A 389 -5.48 3.94 -4.60
C PHE A 389 -5.21 3.03 -5.79
N ILE A 390 -6.19 2.96 -6.70
CA ILE A 390 -6.11 2.14 -7.90
C ILE A 390 -5.88 3.02 -9.11
N TRP A 391 -4.89 2.65 -9.92
CA TRP A 391 -4.62 3.29 -11.20
C TRP A 391 -4.38 2.23 -12.27
N LYS A 392 -5.20 2.21 -13.32
CA LYS A 392 -5.13 1.23 -14.42
C LYS A 392 -5.01 -0.23 -13.94
N GLY A 393 -5.78 -0.60 -12.91
CA GLY A 393 -5.81 -1.95 -12.35
C GLY A 393 -4.67 -2.31 -11.39
N ASN A 394 -3.71 -1.42 -11.17
CA ASN A 394 -2.64 -1.60 -10.19
C ASN A 394 -2.92 -0.80 -8.91
N ALA A 395 -2.53 -1.35 -7.77
CA ALA A 395 -2.64 -0.69 -6.47
C ALA A 395 -1.34 0.05 -6.14
N TYR A 396 -1.48 1.33 -5.81
CA TYR A 396 -0.39 2.22 -5.40
C TYR A 396 -0.65 2.80 -4.03
N LYS A 397 0.40 3.27 -3.38
CA LYS A 397 0.32 3.95 -2.09
C LYS A 397 1.01 5.31 -2.12
N PHE A 398 0.46 6.23 -1.33
CA PHE A 398 1.18 7.37 -0.76
C PHE A 398 1.32 7.10 0.74
N THR A 399 2.52 7.17 1.28
CA THR A 399 2.81 6.99 2.69
C THR A 399 3.39 8.25 3.29
N GLY A 400 3.04 8.54 4.55
CA GLY A 400 3.62 9.63 5.32
C GLY A 400 5.03 9.29 5.83
N SER A 401 5.55 10.14 6.71
CA SER A 401 6.90 10.02 7.28
C SER A 401 7.15 8.80 8.18
N PHE A 402 6.14 7.96 8.39
CA PHE A 402 6.25 6.73 9.18
C PHE A 402 6.88 5.55 8.44
N ALA A 403 7.15 5.69 7.15
CA ALA A 403 7.62 4.60 6.28
C ALA A 403 9.12 4.72 5.99
N SER A 404 9.95 4.99 7.00
CA SER A 404 11.42 4.95 6.87
C SER A 404 12.00 3.65 7.42
#